data_bcda8e4da20a8aba8bde89216ed8bf46
#
_entry.id   bcda8e4da20a8aba8bde89216ed8bf46
#
_cell.length_a   1.000
_cell.length_b   1.000
_cell.length_c   1.000
_cell.angle_alpha   90.00
_cell.angle_beta   90.00
_cell.angle_gamma   90.00
#
_symmetry.space_group_name_H-M   'P 1'
#
loop_
_entity.id
_entity.type
_entity.pdbx_description
1 polymer ?
#
loop_
_entity_poly.entity_id
_entity_poly.type
_entity_poly.pdbx_seq_one_letter_code
_entity_poly.pdbx_strand_id
1 'polypeptide(L)'
;VNLLVVLFLHSQQSILSSQSKHGIAIGKGGNHWLYGGVLNGYLARIVGADPSRIPPLVDFDLNNLHPIETDAGIGTIEQYFAGDIPQSEKHSRSAYIDRYLAATVAFGHACLLPDQFEWGIASTVKSYFLLQELQKQYLRVPVSTIEYHHNDQLLNTNDALLSGAYTQGQIRIVYENGLEIHANLGWEASWAVQNGDTTYTLAPGSFCAWNQEGLLVYSADTGSGRIDYAECEDYLFVDTRGQQLQFGPVQLDGAAVIKERKWKIDVVPFACQANIEIDVGKYWRNRNLPRLRLLAFKPESDDPYVFRAEMEGHQVSFKPDGDAIMYRITLPEWMVEPGQ
;
A
#
# COMPACT_ATOMS: atom_id res chain seq x y z
N VAL A 1 30.07 35.87 8.13
CA VAL A 1 29.89 34.40 7.99
C VAL A 1 31.00 33.75 8.76
N ASN A 2 30.67 32.93 9.73
CA ASN A 2 31.64 32.30 10.62
C ASN A 2 32.46 31.27 9.81
N LEU A 3 33.79 31.44 9.76
CA LEU A 3 34.71 30.60 9.01
C LEU A 3 34.56 29.10 9.37
N LEU A 4 34.24 28.80 10.63
CA LEU A 4 33.94 27.46 11.12
C LEU A 4 32.74 26.80 10.43
N VAL A 5 31.68 27.58 10.14
CA VAL A 5 30.50 27.08 9.44
C VAL A 5 30.84 26.74 7.99
N VAL A 6 31.64 27.58 7.33
CA VAL A 6 32.09 27.34 5.93
C VAL A 6 32.98 26.10 5.86
N LEU A 7 33.90 25.95 6.79
CA LEU A 7 34.80 24.76 6.84
C LEU A 7 34.01 23.47 7.15
N PHE A 8 33.01 23.55 8.03
CA PHE A 8 32.15 22.40 8.34
C PHE A 8 31.33 21.98 7.13
N LEU A 9 30.71 22.95 6.43
CA LEU A 9 29.95 22.69 5.20
C LEU A 9 30.83 22.10 4.09
N HIS A 10 32.05 22.62 3.91
CA HIS A 10 33.01 22.13 2.91
C HIS A 10 33.48 20.70 3.23
N SER A 11 33.72 20.38 4.49
CA SER A 11 34.13 19.04 4.90
C SER A 11 33.01 18.01 4.68
N GLN A 12 31.78 18.36 5.00
CA GLN A 12 30.64 17.48 4.76
C GLN A 12 30.40 17.27 3.26
N GLN A 13 30.44 18.31 2.46
CA GLN A 13 30.34 18.22 1.00
C GLN A 13 31.42 17.33 0.39
N SER A 14 32.65 17.42 0.89
CA SER A 14 33.77 16.59 0.45
C SER A 14 33.57 15.10 0.78
N ILE A 15 33.06 14.78 1.98
CA ILE A 15 32.73 13.41 2.39
C ILE A 15 31.63 12.84 1.52
N LEU A 16 30.54 13.58 1.32
CA LEU A 16 29.39 13.13 0.52
C LEU A 16 29.76 12.96 -0.94
N SER A 17 30.56 13.86 -1.51
CA SER A 17 31.10 13.73 -2.89
C SER A 17 32.05 12.54 -3.04
N SER A 18 32.76 12.15 -1.98
CA SER A 18 33.57 10.94 -1.99
C SER A 18 32.73 9.67 -1.93
N GLN A 19 31.68 9.67 -1.10
CA GLN A 19 30.77 8.53 -0.95
C GLN A 19 29.94 8.29 -2.22
N SER A 20 29.46 9.37 -2.87
CA SER A 20 28.64 9.26 -4.10
C SER A 20 29.39 8.65 -5.30
N LYS A 21 30.72 8.62 -5.26
CA LYS A 21 31.54 7.89 -6.27
C LYS A 21 31.45 6.37 -6.13
N HIS A 22 31.03 5.87 -5.00
CA HIS A 22 30.96 4.45 -4.68
C HIS A 22 29.52 3.91 -4.60
N GLY A 23 28.53 4.77 -4.73
CA GLY A 23 27.13 4.41 -4.68
C GLY A 23 26.22 5.60 -4.34
N ILE A 24 24.93 5.31 -4.15
CA ILE A 24 23.94 6.31 -3.76
C ILE A 24 24.18 6.67 -2.29
N ALA A 25 24.43 7.94 -2.01
CA ALA A 25 24.54 8.45 -0.65
C ALA A 25 23.18 8.94 -0.16
N ILE A 26 22.73 8.44 0.98
CA ILE A 26 21.46 8.84 1.62
C ILE A 26 21.80 9.63 2.87
N GLY A 27 21.33 10.89 2.93
CA GLY A 27 21.45 11.75 4.11
C GLY A 27 20.17 11.76 4.93
N LYS A 28 20.26 11.85 6.25
CA LYS A 28 19.12 11.99 7.16
C LYS A 28 19.08 13.40 7.75
N GLY A 29 17.99 14.13 7.55
CA GLY A 29 17.76 15.45 8.12
C GLY A 29 17.68 16.60 7.11
N GLY A 30 17.07 17.71 7.51
CA GLY A 30 16.53 18.76 6.64
C GLY A 30 17.51 19.63 5.84
N ASN A 31 18.82 19.51 5.99
CA ASN A 31 19.79 20.40 5.35
C ASN A 31 20.66 19.73 4.28
N HIS A 32 20.41 18.46 3.98
CA HIS A 32 21.26 17.68 3.05
C HIS A 32 21.05 18.08 1.59
N TRP A 33 19.92 18.67 1.23
CA TRP A 33 19.65 19.23 -0.09
C TRP A 33 20.66 20.32 -0.51
N LEU A 34 21.33 20.98 0.46
CA LEU A 34 22.38 21.96 0.19
C LEU A 34 23.63 21.35 -0.40
N TYR A 35 23.79 20.04 -0.32
CA TYR A 35 25.05 19.36 -0.69
C TYR A 35 25.03 18.69 -2.06
N GLY A 36 23.93 18.74 -2.78
CA GLY A 36 23.79 18.19 -4.14
C GLY A 36 24.15 16.71 -4.27
N GLY A 37 23.34 15.94 -4.95
CA GLY A 37 23.63 14.52 -5.25
C GLY A 37 23.54 13.55 -4.07
N VAL A 38 22.95 13.97 -2.95
CA VAL A 38 22.64 13.13 -1.80
C VAL A 38 21.15 12.94 -1.71
N LEU A 39 20.71 11.69 -1.64
CA LEU A 39 19.32 11.40 -1.28
C LEU A 39 19.05 11.87 0.14
N ASN A 40 18.10 12.74 0.30
CA ASN A 40 17.72 13.23 1.62
C ASN A 40 16.70 12.26 2.23
N GLY A 41 17.06 11.70 3.37
CA GLY A 41 16.11 11.01 4.22
C GLY A 41 15.13 12.03 4.80
N TYR A 42 14.02 12.25 4.12
CA TYR A 42 13.00 13.18 4.58
C TYR A 42 12.23 12.56 5.74
N LEU A 43 12.50 13.07 6.93
CA LEU A 43 11.63 12.84 8.06
C LEU A 43 10.45 13.80 7.90
N ALA A 44 9.26 13.27 7.76
CA ALA A 44 8.06 14.03 7.57
C ALA A 44 7.92 15.15 8.61
N ARG A 45 7.22 16.18 8.24
CA ARG A 45 6.84 17.34 9.08
C ARG A 45 6.22 16.99 10.41
N ILE A 46 5.75 15.77 10.55
CA ILE A 46 5.10 15.24 11.75
C ILE A 46 6.03 14.41 12.62
N VAL A 47 7.30 14.26 12.26
CA VAL A 47 8.29 13.62 13.14
C VAL A 47 8.43 14.44 14.41
N GLY A 48 8.26 13.80 15.56
CA GLY A 48 8.26 14.44 16.87
C GLY A 48 6.94 15.12 17.25
N ALA A 49 5.93 15.08 16.39
CA ALA A 49 4.59 15.54 16.70
C ALA A 49 3.69 14.32 17.00
N ASP A 50 2.88 14.41 18.03
CA ASP A 50 1.84 13.40 18.30
C ASP A 50 0.72 13.55 17.24
N PRO A 51 0.58 12.61 16.28
CA PRO A 51 -0.41 12.75 15.21
C PRO A 51 -1.86 12.69 15.74
N SER A 52 -2.06 12.30 17.00
CA SER A 52 -3.38 12.34 17.63
C SER A 52 -3.77 13.76 18.07
N ARG A 53 -2.80 14.67 18.17
CA ARG A 53 -2.99 16.04 18.63
C ARG A 53 -2.85 17.08 17.53
N ILE A 54 -2.11 16.75 16.48
CA ILE A 54 -1.86 17.66 15.36
C ILE A 54 -2.58 17.09 14.15
N PRO A 55 -3.70 17.69 13.74
CA PRO A 55 -4.39 17.28 12.53
C PRO A 55 -3.48 17.42 11.31
N PRO A 56 -3.48 16.46 10.41
CA PRO A 56 -2.62 16.50 9.23
C PRO A 56 -3.08 17.58 8.27
N LEU A 57 -2.21 18.54 7.99
CA LEU A 57 -2.37 19.48 6.91
C LEU A 57 -1.50 19.02 5.73
N VAL A 58 -2.14 18.44 4.72
CA VAL A 58 -1.50 18.05 3.47
C VAL A 58 -1.68 19.16 2.47
N ASP A 59 -0.76 20.10 2.39
CA ASP A 59 -0.87 21.28 1.53
C ASP A 59 0.39 21.55 0.71
N PHE A 60 1.33 20.63 0.71
CA PHE A 60 2.50 20.79 -0.13
C PHE A 60 2.53 19.76 -1.24
N ASP A 61 2.82 20.22 -2.41
CA ASP A 61 3.44 19.40 -3.40
C ASP A 61 4.90 19.15 -2.95
N LEU A 62 5.10 18.07 -2.22
CA LEU A 62 6.42 17.70 -1.70
C LEU A 62 7.42 17.42 -2.81
N ASN A 63 6.96 17.00 -3.99
CA ASN A 63 7.82 16.78 -5.14
C ASN A 63 8.42 18.09 -5.66
N ASN A 64 7.76 19.23 -5.44
CA ASN A 64 8.32 20.54 -5.77
C ASN A 64 9.34 21.02 -4.74
N LEU A 65 9.16 20.66 -3.45
CA LEU A 65 10.08 21.05 -2.38
C LEU A 65 11.21 20.06 -2.21
N HIS A 66 10.92 18.76 -2.36
CA HIS A 66 11.81 17.65 -2.16
C HIS A 66 11.58 16.64 -3.28
N PRO A 67 12.39 16.68 -4.34
CA PRO A 67 12.33 15.70 -5.41
C PRO A 67 12.37 14.27 -4.84
N ILE A 68 11.71 13.33 -5.52
CA ILE A 68 11.63 11.93 -5.06
C ILE A 68 13.00 11.31 -4.77
N GLU A 69 14.02 11.75 -5.47
CA GLU A 69 15.40 11.31 -5.27
C GLU A 69 15.94 11.65 -3.87
N THR A 70 15.27 12.55 -3.17
CA THR A 70 15.63 12.96 -1.81
C THR A 70 14.58 12.56 -0.76
N ASP A 71 13.47 11.93 -1.17
CA ASP A 71 12.39 11.52 -0.27
C ASP A 71 12.60 10.10 0.27
N ALA A 72 12.72 9.97 1.58
CA ALA A 72 12.78 8.68 2.28
C ALA A 72 11.50 8.36 3.06
N GLY A 73 10.38 9.04 2.76
CA GLY A 73 9.09 8.81 3.38
C GLY A 73 8.88 9.53 4.71
N ILE A 74 7.80 9.15 5.39
CA ILE A 74 7.41 9.72 6.69
C ILE A 74 8.15 9.08 7.87
N GLY A 75 9.20 8.32 7.61
CA GLY A 75 9.95 7.57 8.61
C GLY A 75 9.33 6.21 8.92
N THR A 76 9.82 5.56 9.98
CA THR A 76 9.21 4.31 10.47
C THR A 76 7.90 4.59 11.22
N ILE A 77 7.13 3.55 11.51
CA ILE A 77 5.89 3.69 12.31
C ILE A 77 6.19 4.37 13.65
N GLU A 78 7.27 3.96 14.31
CA GLU A 78 7.68 4.52 15.61
C GLU A 78 8.05 6.01 15.49
N GLN A 79 8.71 6.39 14.39
CA GLN A 79 9.05 7.80 14.15
C GLN A 79 7.80 8.63 13.84
N TYR A 80 6.87 8.06 13.07
CA TYR A 80 5.59 8.72 12.77
C TYR A 80 4.79 9.01 14.04
N PHE A 81 4.77 8.09 15.00
CA PHE A 81 4.10 8.24 16.29
C PHE A 81 5.01 8.78 17.40
N ALA A 82 6.12 9.44 17.07
CA ALA A 82 7.07 10.05 18.00
C ALA A 82 7.72 9.09 19.02
N GLY A 83 7.84 7.81 18.67
CA GLY A 83 8.40 6.78 19.54
C GLY A 83 7.41 6.22 20.58
N ASP A 84 6.30 6.89 20.78
CA ASP A 84 5.24 6.45 21.68
C ASP A 84 4.09 5.82 20.87
N ILE A 85 4.24 4.55 20.54
CA ILE A 85 3.07 3.77 20.18
C ILE A 85 2.45 3.36 21.52
N PRO A 86 1.36 4.03 21.94
CA PRO A 86 0.79 3.70 23.22
C PRO A 86 0.36 2.25 23.20
N GLN A 87 0.87 1.45 24.11
CA GLN A 87 0.28 0.15 24.44
C GLN A 87 -1.10 0.33 25.10
N SER A 88 -1.71 1.51 24.90
CA SER A 88 -2.99 1.83 25.48
C SER A 88 -4.06 0.98 24.82
N GLU A 89 -4.92 0.43 25.63
CA GLU A 89 -6.11 -0.37 25.28
C GLU A 89 -7.07 0.34 24.31
N LYS A 90 -6.81 1.60 23.98
CA LYS A 90 -7.67 2.44 23.14
C LYS A 90 -7.58 2.14 21.63
N HIS A 91 -6.42 1.69 21.15
CA HIS A 91 -6.22 1.38 19.74
C HIS A 91 -5.39 0.10 19.59
N SER A 92 -5.81 -0.77 18.69
CA SER A 92 -5.05 -1.99 18.35
C SER A 92 -3.78 -1.66 17.57
N ARG A 93 -2.75 -2.51 17.63
CA ARG A 93 -1.54 -2.36 16.81
C ARG A 93 -1.86 -2.23 15.31
N SER A 94 -2.87 -2.94 14.83
CA SER A 94 -3.33 -2.84 13.44
C SER A 94 -3.83 -1.43 13.08
N ALA A 95 -4.49 -0.73 13.99
CA ALA A 95 -4.96 0.64 13.75
C ALA A 95 -3.79 1.63 13.55
N TYR A 96 -2.65 1.42 14.24
CA TYR A 96 -1.45 2.23 14.01
C TYR A 96 -0.83 1.99 12.64
N ILE A 97 -0.74 0.71 12.22
CA ILE A 97 -0.28 0.37 10.86
C ILE A 97 -1.20 1.00 9.82
N ASP A 98 -2.50 0.84 9.96
CA ASP A 98 -3.49 1.37 9.03
C ASP A 98 -3.35 2.89 8.89
N ARG A 99 -3.23 3.60 10.00
CA ARG A 99 -3.06 5.05 9.98
C ARG A 99 -1.72 5.48 9.37
N TYR A 100 -0.64 4.75 9.64
CA TYR A 100 0.65 4.98 9.03
C TYR A 100 0.59 4.84 7.51
N LEU A 101 -0.07 3.78 7.01
CA LEU A 101 -0.25 3.56 5.58
C LEU A 101 -1.13 4.66 4.95
N ALA A 102 -2.24 5.01 5.59
CA ALA A 102 -3.11 6.09 5.12
C ALA A 102 -2.38 7.44 5.08
N ALA A 103 -1.55 7.75 6.09
CA ALA A 103 -0.74 8.95 6.12
C ALA A 103 0.34 8.94 5.02
N THR A 104 1.02 7.82 4.81
CA THR A 104 2.00 7.67 3.73
C THR A 104 1.39 8.02 2.38
N VAL A 105 0.20 7.48 2.11
CA VAL A 105 -0.55 7.71 0.86
C VAL A 105 -1.03 9.17 0.76
N ALA A 106 -1.59 9.72 1.84
CA ALA A 106 -2.10 11.10 1.85
C ALA A 106 -1.00 12.15 1.68
N PHE A 107 0.18 11.92 2.25
CA PHE A 107 1.32 12.83 2.09
C PHE A 107 2.12 12.59 0.80
N GLY A 108 1.81 11.54 0.03
CA GLY A 108 2.48 11.23 -1.23
C GLY A 108 3.92 10.77 -1.08
N HIS A 109 4.25 10.11 0.02
CA HIS A 109 5.60 9.66 0.34
C HIS A 109 5.87 8.21 -0.05
N ALA A 110 7.16 7.88 -0.20
CA ALA A 110 7.61 6.50 -0.17
C ALA A 110 7.39 5.87 1.22
N CYS A 111 7.01 4.60 1.26
CA CYS A 111 6.79 3.87 2.50
C CYS A 111 8.04 3.15 2.97
N LEU A 112 8.46 3.38 4.20
CA LEU A 112 9.33 2.45 4.90
C LEU A 112 8.47 1.28 5.40
N LEU A 113 8.76 0.07 4.93
CA LEU A 113 7.97 -1.10 5.33
C LEU A 113 8.08 -1.34 6.83
N PRO A 114 6.97 -1.73 7.48
CA PRO A 114 7.00 -2.11 8.89
C PRO A 114 8.01 -3.24 9.13
N ASP A 115 8.78 -3.15 10.21
CA ASP A 115 9.73 -4.19 10.58
C ASP A 115 8.99 -5.49 10.91
N GLN A 116 9.42 -6.59 10.27
CA GLN A 116 8.75 -7.88 10.41
C GLN A 116 8.86 -8.48 11.83
N PHE A 117 9.90 -8.15 12.58
CA PHE A 117 10.11 -8.65 13.96
C PHE A 117 9.23 -7.90 14.95
N GLU A 118 9.01 -6.62 14.72
CA GLU A 118 8.18 -5.77 15.58
C GLU A 118 6.68 -5.88 15.23
N TRP A 119 6.34 -5.84 13.92
CA TRP A 119 4.98 -5.70 13.42
C TRP A 119 4.42 -6.98 12.79
N GLY A 120 5.26 -7.99 12.61
CA GLY A 120 4.93 -9.27 11.99
C GLY A 120 5.00 -9.23 10.46
N ILE A 121 5.33 -10.40 9.88
CA ILE A 121 5.50 -10.56 8.43
C ILE A 121 4.23 -10.19 7.64
N ALA A 122 3.05 -10.46 8.17
CA ALA A 122 1.78 -10.13 7.53
C ALA A 122 1.63 -8.61 7.32
N SER A 123 2.06 -7.79 8.28
CA SER A 123 2.03 -6.32 8.16
C SER A 123 3.00 -5.81 7.10
N THR A 124 4.20 -6.40 7.03
CA THR A 124 5.20 -6.06 6.00
C THR A 124 4.69 -6.41 4.61
N VAL A 125 4.16 -7.63 4.43
CA VAL A 125 3.58 -8.11 3.16
C VAL A 125 2.38 -7.26 2.75
N LYS A 126 1.46 -6.98 3.66
CA LYS A 126 0.32 -6.10 3.42
C LYS A 126 0.78 -4.71 2.93
N SER A 127 1.70 -4.09 3.65
CA SER A 127 2.20 -2.76 3.30
C SER A 127 2.85 -2.74 1.91
N TYR A 128 3.63 -3.77 1.59
CA TYR A 128 4.28 -3.89 0.29
C TYR A 128 3.25 -3.99 -0.85
N PHE A 129 2.35 -4.98 -0.81
CA PHE A 129 1.42 -5.21 -1.90
C PHE A 129 0.32 -4.16 -2.00
N LEU A 130 -0.03 -3.52 -0.89
CA LEU A 130 -1.02 -2.45 -0.88
C LEU A 130 -0.49 -1.16 -1.48
N LEU A 131 0.82 -0.87 -1.31
CA LEU A 131 1.36 0.45 -1.66
C LEU A 131 2.27 0.48 -2.89
N GLN A 132 2.94 -0.61 -3.27
CA GLN A 132 3.99 -0.55 -4.28
C GLN A 132 3.53 0.03 -5.63
N GLU A 133 2.38 -0.43 -6.15
CA GLU A 133 1.87 0.06 -7.44
C GLU A 133 1.27 1.46 -7.31
N LEU A 134 0.62 1.75 -6.19
CA LEU A 134 0.11 3.07 -5.90
C LEU A 134 1.24 4.11 -5.84
N GLN A 135 2.35 3.78 -5.17
CA GLN A 135 3.52 4.66 -5.09
C GLN A 135 4.15 4.94 -6.45
N LYS A 136 4.19 3.97 -7.35
CA LYS A 136 4.65 4.18 -8.73
C LYS A 136 3.85 5.27 -9.45
N GLN A 137 2.58 5.42 -9.11
CA GLN A 137 1.69 6.39 -9.74
C GLN A 137 1.88 7.81 -9.20
N TYR A 138 2.23 8.00 -7.94
CA TYR A 138 2.28 9.35 -7.38
C TYR A 138 3.69 9.90 -7.12
N LEU A 139 4.70 9.06 -6.88
CA LEU A 139 6.01 9.53 -6.40
C LEU A 139 6.74 10.50 -7.33
N ARG A 140 6.40 10.54 -8.61
CA ARG A 140 7.03 11.43 -9.61
C ARG A 140 6.03 12.29 -10.36
N VAL A 141 4.82 12.41 -9.82
CA VAL A 141 3.74 13.13 -10.47
C VAL A 141 3.31 14.30 -9.58
N PRO A 142 3.21 15.52 -10.11
CA PRO A 142 2.72 16.66 -9.34
C PRO A 142 1.28 16.46 -8.88
N VAL A 143 0.97 17.02 -7.72
CA VAL A 143 -0.40 17.11 -7.22
C VAL A 143 -1.14 18.22 -7.96
N SER A 144 -2.29 17.89 -8.51
CA SER A 144 -3.20 18.84 -9.17
C SER A 144 -4.13 19.55 -8.17
N THR A 145 -4.69 18.77 -7.21
CA THR A 145 -5.69 19.29 -6.29
C THR A 145 -5.58 18.62 -4.93
N ILE A 146 -5.68 19.42 -3.85
CA ILE A 146 -5.84 18.94 -2.47
C ILE A 146 -7.11 19.56 -1.91
N GLU A 147 -8.02 18.74 -1.41
CA GLU A 147 -9.30 19.17 -0.86
C GLU A 147 -9.59 18.44 0.46
N TYR A 148 -10.34 19.10 1.32
CA TYR A 148 -10.74 18.59 2.64
C TYR A 148 -12.25 18.42 2.70
N HIS A 149 -12.70 17.25 3.12
CA HIS A 149 -14.12 16.98 3.30
C HIS A 149 -14.67 17.67 4.56
N HIS A 150 -15.79 18.34 4.42
CA HIS A 150 -16.52 18.98 5.51
C HIS A 150 -18.00 19.15 5.16
N ASN A 151 -18.90 18.57 5.96
CA ASN A 151 -20.34 18.69 5.76
C ASN A 151 -20.79 18.39 4.31
N ASP A 152 -20.40 17.24 3.79
CA ASP A 152 -20.69 16.75 2.43
C ASP A 152 -20.14 17.65 1.29
N GLN A 153 -19.18 18.52 1.59
CA GLN A 153 -18.49 19.36 0.63
C GLN A 153 -16.98 19.11 0.65
N LEU A 154 -16.34 19.36 -0.46
CA LEU A 154 -14.89 19.39 -0.59
C LEU A 154 -14.43 20.84 -0.60
N LEU A 155 -13.59 21.21 0.34
CA LEU A 155 -13.06 22.56 0.53
C LEU A 155 -11.58 22.58 0.10
N ASN A 156 -11.18 23.63 -0.62
CA ASN A 156 -9.76 23.87 -0.86
C ASN A 156 -9.02 24.16 0.47
N THR A 157 -7.70 24.15 0.45
CA THR A 157 -6.87 24.31 1.64
C THR A 157 -7.16 25.60 2.41
N ASN A 158 -7.38 26.74 1.71
CA ASN A 158 -7.65 28.01 2.38
C ASN A 158 -8.98 27.98 3.15
N ASP A 159 -10.04 27.50 2.50
CA ASP A 159 -11.37 27.39 3.11
C ASP A 159 -11.37 26.35 4.24
N ALA A 160 -10.64 25.25 4.08
CA ALA A 160 -10.48 24.25 5.11
C ALA A 160 -9.73 24.78 6.35
N LEU A 161 -8.71 25.62 6.16
CA LEU A 161 -8.02 26.28 7.26
C LEU A 161 -8.92 27.29 7.98
N LEU A 162 -9.66 28.10 7.24
CA LEU A 162 -10.55 29.13 7.81
C LEU A 162 -11.73 28.51 8.57
N SER A 163 -12.27 27.39 8.09
CA SER A 163 -13.38 26.68 8.74
C SER A 163 -12.94 25.70 9.82
N GLY A 164 -11.65 25.35 9.87
CA GLY A 164 -11.15 24.28 10.73
C GLY A 164 -11.41 22.86 10.19
N ALA A 165 -11.93 22.71 8.97
CA ALA A 165 -12.29 21.41 8.37
C ALA A 165 -11.09 20.45 8.28
N TYR A 166 -9.88 20.97 8.01
CA TYR A 166 -8.66 20.16 7.94
C TYR A 166 -8.40 19.32 9.20
N THR A 167 -8.96 19.72 10.36
CA THR A 167 -8.80 18.99 11.61
C THR A 167 -9.50 17.63 11.61
N GLN A 168 -10.44 17.40 10.71
CA GLN A 168 -11.12 16.12 10.56
C GLN A 168 -10.24 15.05 9.90
N GLY A 169 -9.22 15.49 9.16
CA GLY A 169 -8.25 14.59 8.50
C GLY A 169 -8.84 13.79 7.33
N GLN A 170 -9.97 14.21 6.76
CA GLN A 170 -10.59 13.59 5.59
C GLN A 170 -10.18 14.37 4.34
N ILE A 171 -9.31 13.76 3.52
CA ILE A 171 -8.55 14.47 2.49
C ILE A 171 -8.71 13.77 1.15
N ARG A 172 -9.00 14.55 0.09
CA ARG A 172 -8.97 14.13 -1.30
C ARG A 172 -7.76 14.74 -2.00
N ILE A 173 -6.99 13.92 -2.70
CA ILE A 173 -5.82 14.34 -3.47
C ILE A 173 -5.99 13.86 -4.90
N VAL A 174 -5.77 14.71 -5.87
CA VAL A 174 -5.76 14.37 -7.30
C VAL A 174 -4.41 14.73 -7.88
N TYR A 175 -3.81 13.80 -8.59
CA TYR A 175 -2.53 13.96 -9.28
C TYR A 175 -2.75 14.30 -10.77
N GLU A 176 -1.76 14.91 -11.42
CA GLU A 176 -1.85 15.30 -12.83
C GLU A 176 -2.04 14.14 -13.80
N ASN A 177 -1.65 12.91 -13.42
CA ASN A 177 -1.90 11.69 -14.19
C ASN A 177 -3.31 11.10 -13.98
N GLY A 178 -4.18 11.79 -13.25
CA GLY A 178 -5.55 11.33 -12.99
C GLY A 178 -5.67 10.30 -11.85
N LEU A 179 -4.60 10.02 -11.11
CA LEU A 179 -4.72 9.26 -9.87
C LEU A 179 -5.51 10.08 -8.85
N GLU A 180 -6.54 9.50 -8.29
CA GLU A 180 -7.36 10.09 -7.23
C GLU A 180 -7.22 9.26 -5.95
N ILE A 181 -6.97 9.94 -4.83
CA ILE A 181 -6.77 9.35 -3.51
C ILE A 181 -7.71 10.03 -2.52
N HIS A 182 -8.39 9.23 -1.71
CA HIS A 182 -9.14 9.68 -0.55
C HIS A 182 -8.57 9.01 0.70
N ALA A 183 -8.21 9.78 1.70
CA ALA A 183 -7.63 9.27 2.95
C ALA A 183 -8.35 9.85 4.16
N ASN A 184 -8.64 9.03 5.14
CA ASN A 184 -9.19 9.43 6.42
C ASN A 184 -8.14 9.30 7.52
N LEU A 185 -7.47 10.38 7.83
CA LEU A 185 -6.47 10.49 8.90
C LEU A 185 -7.09 10.89 10.24
N GLY A 186 -8.41 11.04 10.30
CA GLY A 186 -9.16 11.28 11.53
C GLY A 186 -9.06 10.12 12.53
N TRP A 187 -9.56 10.31 13.74
CA TRP A 187 -9.61 9.28 14.78
C TRP A 187 -11.03 8.80 15.10
N GLU A 188 -12.05 9.55 14.74
CA GLU A 188 -13.42 9.32 15.24
C GLU A 188 -14.44 9.08 14.14
N ALA A 189 -14.50 9.95 13.14
CA ALA A 189 -15.54 9.92 12.11
C ALA A 189 -15.13 9.09 10.89
N SER A 190 -16.06 8.28 10.39
CA SER A 190 -15.93 7.64 9.08
C SER A 190 -16.33 8.60 7.96
N TRP A 191 -15.84 8.35 6.76
CA TRP A 191 -16.14 9.12 5.56
C TRP A 191 -16.59 8.18 4.43
N ALA A 192 -17.75 8.45 3.83
CA ALA A 192 -18.25 7.71 2.68
C ALA A 192 -17.76 8.38 1.38
N VAL A 193 -17.09 7.60 0.54
CA VAL A 193 -16.57 8.03 -0.75
C VAL A 193 -17.18 7.19 -1.86
N GLN A 194 -17.62 7.82 -2.93
CA GLN A 194 -18.25 7.16 -4.05
C GLN A 194 -17.31 7.07 -5.26
N ASN A 195 -17.20 5.87 -5.85
CA ASN A 195 -16.57 5.67 -7.15
C ASN A 195 -17.44 4.74 -8.01
N GLY A 196 -18.07 5.29 -9.04
CA GLY A 196 -19.09 4.59 -9.81
C GLY A 196 -20.25 4.12 -8.93
N ASP A 197 -20.57 2.83 -8.99
CA ASP A 197 -21.63 2.22 -8.18
C ASP A 197 -21.14 1.74 -6.80
N THR A 198 -19.86 1.89 -6.49
CA THR A 198 -19.27 1.41 -5.23
C THR A 198 -19.10 2.53 -4.24
N THR A 199 -19.58 2.32 -3.01
CA THR A 199 -19.34 3.20 -1.87
C THR A 199 -18.24 2.60 -0.98
N TYR A 200 -17.20 3.39 -0.73
CA TYR A 200 -16.11 3.07 0.19
C TYR A 200 -16.33 3.81 1.50
N THR A 201 -16.56 3.09 2.59
CA THR A 201 -16.62 3.68 3.92
C THR A 201 -15.22 3.70 4.51
N LEU A 202 -14.63 4.88 4.59
CA LEU A 202 -13.31 5.12 5.14
C LEU A 202 -13.40 5.35 6.64
N ALA A 203 -13.22 4.30 7.43
CA ALA A 203 -13.03 4.42 8.88
C ALA A 203 -11.71 5.16 9.19
N PRO A 204 -11.43 5.57 10.43
CA PRO A 204 -10.13 6.11 10.84
C PRO A 204 -8.96 5.25 10.37
N GLY A 205 -7.95 5.88 9.75
CA GLY A 205 -6.79 5.20 9.17
C GLY A 205 -7.08 4.45 7.87
N SER A 206 -8.19 4.73 7.19
CA SER A 206 -8.55 4.14 5.91
C SER A 206 -8.19 5.04 4.74
N PHE A 207 -8.08 4.43 3.56
CA PHE A 207 -7.95 5.16 2.31
C PHE A 207 -8.51 4.36 1.14
N CYS A 208 -8.81 5.03 0.04
CA CYS A 208 -9.05 4.43 -1.27
C CYS A 208 -8.40 5.28 -2.36
N ALA A 209 -7.96 4.62 -3.42
CA ALA A 209 -7.29 5.25 -4.54
C ALA A 209 -7.60 4.50 -5.83
N TRP A 210 -7.72 5.23 -6.94
CA TRP A 210 -7.96 4.67 -8.27
C TRP A 210 -7.42 5.58 -9.37
N ASN A 211 -7.25 5.02 -10.55
CA ASN A 211 -6.99 5.75 -11.78
C ASN A 211 -7.82 5.19 -12.94
N GLN A 212 -7.72 5.80 -14.11
CA GLN A 212 -8.43 5.34 -15.32
C GLN A 212 -7.76 4.15 -16.01
N GLU A 213 -6.54 3.78 -15.61
CA GLU A 213 -5.76 2.70 -16.19
C GLU A 213 -6.00 1.35 -15.50
N GLY A 214 -6.95 1.29 -14.54
CA GLY A 214 -7.35 0.05 -13.87
C GLY A 214 -6.66 -0.22 -12.54
N LEU A 215 -5.89 0.73 -12.01
CA LEU A 215 -5.42 0.65 -10.62
C LEU A 215 -6.58 0.92 -9.66
N LEU A 216 -6.78 0.01 -8.70
CA LEU A 216 -7.72 0.17 -7.59
C LEU A 216 -7.05 -0.32 -6.30
N VAL A 217 -6.87 0.57 -5.35
CA VAL A 217 -6.25 0.24 -4.05
C VAL A 217 -7.09 0.82 -2.93
N TYR A 218 -7.42 0.02 -1.92
CA TYR A 218 -8.11 0.54 -0.76
C TYR A 218 -7.88 -0.27 0.52
N SER A 219 -8.04 0.40 1.64
CA SER A 219 -8.24 -0.15 2.97
C SER A 219 -9.53 0.46 3.48
N ALA A 220 -10.67 -0.18 3.21
CA ALA A 220 -12.00 0.39 3.41
C ALA A 220 -13.07 -0.70 3.58
N ASP A 221 -14.26 -0.30 4.02
CA ASP A 221 -15.46 -1.15 4.02
C ASP A 221 -16.30 -0.83 2.78
N THR A 222 -16.61 -1.86 2.00
CA THR A 222 -17.48 -1.80 0.82
C THR A 222 -18.84 -2.50 1.05
N GLY A 223 -19.23 -2.67 2.31
CA GLY A 223 -20.52 -3.27 2.70
C GLY A 223 -20.42 -4.65 3.35
N SER A 224 -19.23 -5.24 3.41
CA SER A 224 -19.01 -6.56 4.03
C SER A 224 -17.96 -6.54 5.15
N GLY A 225 -17.62 -5.36 5.64
CA GLY A 225 -16.54 -5.13 6.59
C GLY A 225 -15.27 -4.56 5.92
N ARG A 226 -14.36 -4.06 6.75
CA ARG A 226 -13.11 -3.47 6.27
C ARG A 226 -12.16 -4.53 5.75
N ILE A 227 -11.66 -4.30 4.56
CA ILE A 227 -10.64 -5.13 3.92
C ILE A 227 -9.52 -4.26 3.35
N ASP A 228 -8.39 -4.91 3.02
CA ASP A 228 -7.29 -4.32 2.27
C ASP A 228 -7.25 -4.96 0.88
N TYR A 229 -7.24 -4.14 -0.15
CA TYR A 229 -7.34 -4.58 -1.54
C TYR A 229 -6.42 -3.77 -2.44
N ALA A 230 -5.71 -4.44 -3.34
CA ALA A 230 -4.98 -3.79 -4.42
C ALA A 230 -5.10 -4.63 -5.70
N GLU A 231 -5.63 -4.02 -6.75
CA GLU A 231 -5.75 -4.59 -8.09
C GLU A 231 -4.97 -3.72 -9.07
N CYS A 232 -4.10 -4.36 -9.83
CA CYS A 232 -3.29 -3.75 -10.87
C CYS A 232 -3.02 -4.78 -11.98
N GLU A 233 -2.28 -4.39 -13.02
CA GLU A 233 -1.94 -5.28 -14.13
C GLU A 233 -1.15 -6.53 -13.68
N ASP A 234 -0.27 -6.38 -12.67
CA ASP A 234 0.67 -7.42 -12.25
C ASP A 234 0.11 -8.41 -11.23
N TYR A 235 -0.88 -7.97 -10.41
CA TYR A 235 -1.44 -8.81 -9.35
C TYR A 235 -2.76 -8.29 -8.79
N LEU A 236 -3.46 -9.19 -8.11
CA LEU A 236 -4.52 -8.90 -7.16
C LEU A 236 -4.00 -9.25 -5.75
N PHE A 237 -4.01 -8.30 -4.84
CA PHE A 237 -3.81 -8.51 -3.41
C PHE A 237 -5.12 -8.30 -2.67
N VAL A 238 -5.45 -9.18 -1.74
CA VAL A 238 -6.60 -9.04 -0.84
C VAL A 238 -6.22 -9.52 0.55
N ASP A 239 -6.64 -8.78 1.59
CA ASP A 239 -6.61 -9.18 3.00
C ASP A 239 -7.98 -8.90 3.61
N THR A 240 -8.70 -9.98 3.94
CA THR A 240 -10.05 -9.92 4.51
C THR A 240 -10.04 -9.74 6.02
N ARG A 241 -8.86 -9.58 6.62
CA ARG A 241 -8.67 -9.38 8.07
C ARG A 241 -9.34 -10.46 8.93
N GLY A 242 -9.27 -11.72 8.48
CA GLY A 242 -9.80 -12.88 9.20
C GLY A 242 -11.30 -13.14 8.99
N GLN A 243 -11.95 -12.46 8.06
CA GLN A 243 -13.36 -12.69 7.72
C GLN A 243 -13.46 -13.53 6.44
N GLN A 244 -14.32 -14.53 6.40
CA GLN A 244 -14.59 -15.30 5.18
C GLN A 244 -15.42 -14.45 4.22
N LEU A 245 -14.77 -13.84 3.24
CA LEU A 245 -15.37 -12.92 2.31
C LEU A 245 -15.01 -13.23 0.86
N GLN A 246 -15.90 -12.87 -0.06
CA GLN A 246 -15.67 -12.99 -1.50
C GLN A 246 -15.35 -11.63 -2.11
N PHE A 247 -14.23 -11.54 -2.84
CA PHE A 247 -13.81 -10.37 -3.57
C PHE A 247 -13.44 -10.70 -5.01
N GLY A 248 -14.16 -10.12 -5.93
CA GLY A 248 -13.93 -10.39 -7.32
C GLY A 248 -13.98 -11.90 -7.61
N PRO A 249 -12.88 -12.51 -8.10
CA PRO A 249 -12.82 -13.95 -8.37
C PRO A 249 -12.42 -14.80 -7.14
N VAL A 250 -12.18 -14.21 -5.98
CA VAL A 250 -11.54 -14.90 -4.84
C VAL A 250 -12.39 -14.84 -3.59
N GLN A 251 -12.51 -15.98 -2.89
CA GLN A 251 -13.06 -16.07 -1.54
C GLN A 251 -12.01 -16.64 -0.60
N LEU A 252 -11.77 -15.99 0.52
CA LEU A 252 -10.81 -16.42 1.56
C LEU A 252 -11.10 -15.77 2.92
N ASP A 253 -10.41 -16.23 3.97
CA ASP A 253 -10.52 -15.71 5.35
C ASP A 253 -9.23 -15.06 5.87
N GLY A 254 -8.23 -14.89 5.03
CA GLY A 254 -6.93 -14.32 5.37
C GLY A 254 -6.49 -13.32 4.31
N ALA A 255 -5.24 -13.43 3.89
CA ALA A 255 -4.69 -12.64 2.81
C ALA A 255 -4.12 -13.51 1.70
N ALA A 256 -4.16 -13.02 0.46
CA ALA A 256 -3.50 -13.66 -0.67
C ALA A 256 -3.03 -12.66 -1.72
N VAL A 257 -1.94 -13.01 -2.39
CA VAL A 257 -1.52 -12.40 -3.65
C VAL A 257 -1.82 -13.38 -4.78
N ILE A 258 -2.51 -12.90 -5.80
CA ILE A 258 -2.89 -13.68 -6.96
C ILE A 258 -2.27 -13.03 -8.20
N LYS A 259 -1.52 -13.83 -8.95
CA LYS A 259 -0.86 -13.38 -10.19
C LYS A 259 -1.31 -14.23 -11.35
N GLU A 260 -2.00 -13.58 -12.29
CA GLU A 260 -2.29 -14.22 -13.56
C GLU A 260 -1.07 -14.18 -14.47
N ARG A 261 -0.75 -15.33 -15.06
CA ARG A 261 0.24 -15.45 -16.13
C ARG A 261 -0.36 -16.35 -17.19
N LYS A 262 -0.20 -16.00 -18.44
CA LYS A 262 -0.76 -16.61 -19.66
C LYS A 262 -1.64 -17.87 -19.49
N TRP A 263 -1.22 -18.90 -18.74
CA TRP A 263 -1.93 -20.17 -18.50
C TRP A 263 -1.81 -20.66 -17.07
N LYS A 264 -1.43 -19.78 -16.17
CA LYS A 264 -1.14 -20.09 -14.77
C LYS A 264 -1.71 -18.98 -13.92
N ILE A 265 -2.30 -19.38 -12.80
CA ILE A 265 -2.70 -18.46 -11.73
C ILE A 265 -1.89 -18.87 -10.50
N ASP A 266 -0.96 -18.03 -10.10
CA ASP A 266 -0.18 -18.22 -8.90
C ASP A 266 -0.92 -17.58 -7.71
N VAL A 267 -1.08 -18.33 -6.64
CA VAL A 267 -1.75 -17.94 -5.39
C VAL A 267 -0.75 -18.07 -4.26
N VAL A 268 -0.43 -16.97 -3.61
CA VAL A 268 0.44 -16.92 -2.42
C VAL A 268 -0.42 -16.53 -1.22
N PRO A 269 -0.86 -17.52 -0.41
CA PRO A 269 -1.73 -17.25 0.73
C PRO A 269 -0.95 -16.84 1.97
N PHE A 270 -1.58 -16.02 2.83
CA PHE A 270 -1.06 -15.61 4.12
C PHE A 270 -2.16 -15.75 5.19
N ALA A 271 -1.87 -16.48 6.26
CA ALA A 271 -2.74 -16.63 7.44
C ALA A 271 -4.20 -17.09 7.12
N CYS A 272 -4.41 -17.79 6.00
CA CYS A 272 -5.70 -18.38 5.69
C CYS A 272 -5.94 -19.65 6.53
N GLN A 273 -7.10 -19.74 7.16
CA GLN A 273 -7.51 -20.89 7.99
C GLN A 273 -8.57 -21.77 7.29
N ALA A 274 -9.40 -21.15 6.47
CA ALA A 274 -10.44 -21.80 5.68
C ALA A 274 -9.97 -22.13 4.25
N ASN A 275 -10.87 -22.65 3.43
CA ASN A 275 -10.64 -22.86 2.01
C ASN A 275 -10.48 -21.52 1.29
N ILE A 276 -9.55 -21.50 0.33
CA ILE A 276 -9.47 -20.47 -0.70
C ILE A 276 -10.28 -20.97 -1.90
N GLU A 277 -11.20 -20.15 -2.39
CA GLU A 277 -11.99 -20.43 -3.58
C GLU A 277 -11.67 -19.40 -4.66
N ILE A 278 -11.43 -19.88 -5.89
CA ILE A 278 -11.05 -19.02 -7.01
C ILE A 278 -11.90 -19.36 -8.22
N ASP A 279 -12.62 -18.36 -8.74
CA ASP A 279 -13.30 -18.43 -10.03
C ASP A 279 -12.31 -18.15 -11.17
N VAL A 280 -11.73 -19.21 -11.70
CA VAL A 280 -10.76 -19.11 -12.81
C VAL A 280 -11.41 -18.67 -14.12
N GLY A 281 -12.73 -18.73 -14.24
CA GLY A 281 -13.48 -18.25 -15.41
C GLY A 281 -13.35 -16.74 -15.61
N LYS A 282 -13.07 -15.98 -14.56
CA LYS A 282 -12.77 -14.53 -14.66
C LYS A 282 -11.44 -14.24 -15.34
N TYR A 283 -10.46 -15.12 -15.16
CA TYR A 283 -9.14 -15.00 -15.77
C TYR A 283 -9.11 -15.59 -17.18
N TRP A 284 -9.73 -16.76 -17.38
CA TRP A 284 -9.68 -17.49 -18.63
C TRP A 284 -11.06 -17.54 -19.31
N ARG A 285 -11.61 -16.38 -19.64
CA ARG A 285 -12.92 -16.22 -20.28
C ARG A 285 -13.02 -17.03 -21.57
N ASN A 286 -14.20 -17.63 -21.81
CA ASN A 286 -14.57 -18.37 -23.04
C ASN A 286 -13.76 -19.65 -23.31
N ARG A 287 -13.16 -20.28 -22.31
CA ARG A 287 -12.47 -21.55 -22.47
C ARG A 287 -13.24 -22.70 -21.83
N ASN A 288 -13.28 -23.79 -22.55
CA ASN A 288 -13.67 -25.05 -21.95
C ASN A 288 -12.47 -25.53 -21.10
N LEU A 289 -12.60 -25.51 -19.78
CA LEU A 289 -11.52 -25.82 -18.82
C LEU A 289 -11.70 -27.26 -18.29
N PRO A 290 -11.39 -28.30 -19.07
CA PRO A 290 -11.85 -29.67 -18.75
C PRO A 290 -11.08 -30.33 -17.60
N ARG A 291 -9.85 -29.92 -17.30
CA ARG A 291 -9.03 -30.50 -16.20
C ARG A 291 -7.94 -29.51 -15.78
N LEU A 292 -8.24 -28.76 -14.76
CA LEU A 292 -7.23 -27.94 -14.08
C LEU A 292 -6.36 -28.83 -13.16
N ARG A 293 -5.13 -28.38 -12.91
CA ARG A 293 -4.26 -28.96 -11.90
C ARG A 293 -3.92 -27.89 -10.87
N LEU A 294 -3.92 -28.26 -9.60
CA LEU A 294 -3.35 -27.45 -8.55
C LEU A 294 -2.00 -28.03 -8.16
N LEU A 295 -0.96 -27.23 -8.27
CA LEU A 295 0.40 -27.56 -7.88
C LEU A 295 0.78 -26.72 -6.66
N ALA A 296 1.45 -27.32 -5.68
CA ALA A 296 1.96 -26.62 -4.51
C ALA A 296 3.50 -26.61 -4.51
N PHE A 297 4.07 -25.50 -4.06
CA PHE A 297 5.51 -25.23 -4.04
C PHE A 297 5.98 -25.03 -2.59
N LYS A 298 7.01 -25.78 -2.18
CA LYS A 298 7.64 -25.62 -0.87
C LYS A 298 8.75 -24.57 -0.89
N PRO A 299 9.13 -23.98 0.26
CA PRO A 299 10.14 -22.91 0.32
C PRO A 299 11.51 -23.31 -0.25
N GLU A 300 11.89 -24.59 -0.12
CA GLU A 300 13.23 -25.06 -0.44
C GLU A 300 13.28 -25.96 -1.69
N SER A 301 12.21 -26.02 -2.47
CA SER A 301 12.12 -26.91 -3.63
C SER A 301 11.50 -26.22 -4.82
N ASP A 302 12.20 -26.24 -5.95
CA ASP A 302 11.67 -25.81 -7.24
C ASP A 302 10.71 -26.85 -7.86
N ASP A 303 10.68 -28.09 -7.32
CA ASP A 303 9.83 -29.16 -7.81
C ASP A 303 8.46 -29.11 -7.14
N PRO A 304 7.39 -28.78 -7.89
CA PRO A 304 6.04 -28.76 -7.35
C PRO A 304 5.47 -30.17 -7.17
N TYR A 305 4.56 -30.31 -6.24
CA TYR A 305 3.75 -31.52 -6.10
C TYR A 305 2.29 -31.25 -6.39
N VAL A 306 1.55 -32.27 -6.85
CA VAL A 306 0.11 -32.13 -7.12
C VAL A 306 -0.62 -32.00 -5.79
N PHE A 307 -1.34 -30.90 -5.63
CA PHE A 307 -2.13 -30.63 -4.45
C PHE A 307 -3.61 -30.96 -4.66
N ARG A 308 -4.27 -31.41 -3.61
CA ARG A 308 -5.69 -31.75 -3.68
C ARG A 308 -6.54 -30.49 -3.69
N ALA A 309 -7.38 -30.36 -4.71
CA ALA A 309 -8.40 -29.33 -4.82
C ALA A 309 -9.74 -29.92 -5.23
N GLU A 310 -10.81 -29.28 -4.81
CA GLU A 310 -12.13 -29.51 -5.33
C GLU A 310 -12.35 -28.58 -6.51
N MET A 311 -12.88 -29.12 -7.62
CA MET A 311 -13.06 -28.37 -8.86
C MET A 311 -14.48 -28.59 -9.34
N GLU A 312 -15.26 -27.52 -9.38
CA GLU A 312 -16.63 -27.54 -9.88
C GLU A 312 -16.82 -26.39 -10.91
N GLY A 313 -16.97 -26.78 -12.19
CA GLY A 313 -17.04 -25.83 -13.28
C GLY A 313 -15.77 -24.98 -13.37
N HIS A 314 -15.87 -23.68 -13.10
CA HIS A 314 -14.76 -22.74 -13.08
C HIS A 314 -14.23 -22.45 -11.66
N GLN A 315 -14.83 -23.03 -10.63
CA GLN A 315 -14.43 -22.87 -9.25
C GLN A 315 -13.33 -23.86 -8.89
N VAL A 316 -12.25 -23.36 -8.28
CA VAL A 316 -11.17 -24.15 -7.68
C VAL A 316 -11.16 -23.83 -6.19
N SER A 317 -11.40 -24.86 -5.34
CA SER A 317 -11.41 -24.73 -3.89
C SER A 317 -10.33 -25.61 -3.27
N PHE A 318 -9.52 -25.06 -2.40
CA PHE A 318 -8.48 -25.80 -1.67
C PHE A 318 -8.17 -25.15 -0.33
N LYS A 319 -7.77 -25.96 0.63
CA LYS A 319 -7.29 -25.49 1.93
C LYS A 319 -5.76 -25.49 1.94
N PRO A 320 -5.10 -24.34 2.14
CA PRO A 320 -3.65 -24.29 2.30
C PRO A 320 -3.19 -25.16 3.47
N ASP A 321 -2.10 -25.92 3.28
CA ASP A 321 -1.58 -26.83 4.30
C ASP A 321 -0.50 -26.22 5.21
N GLY A 322 -0.07 -25.00 4.92
CA GLY A 322 0.99 -24.31 5.65
C GLY A 322 2.41 -24.75 5.30
N ASP A 323 2.59 -25.85 4.56
CA ASP A 323 3.89 -26.31 4.08
C ASP A 323 4.30 -25.67 2.77
N ALA A 324 3.31 -25.31 1.96
CA ALA A 324 3.51 -24.64 0.67
C ALA A 324 3.47 -23.11 0.82
N ILE A 325 4.39 -22.44 0.15
CA ILE A 325 4.43 -20.97 0.07
C ILE A 325 3.63 -20.43 -1.10
N MET A 326 3.36 -21.23 -2.10
CA MET A 326 2.64 -20.85 -3.30
C MET A 326 1.86 -22.02 -3.88
N TYR A 327 0.70 -21.72 -4.41
CA TYR A 327 -0.12 -22.66 -5.17
C TYR A 327 -0.29 -22.17 -6.59
N ARG A 328 -0.20 -23.07 -7.57
CA ARG A 328 -0.38 -22.75 -8.99
C ARG A 328 -1.52 -23.54 -9.59
N ILE A 329 -2.53 -22.84 -10.04
CA ILE A 329 -3.58 -23.40 -10.88
C ILE A 329 -3.08 -23.33 -12.32
N THR A 330 -3.07 -24.45 -13.02
CA THR A 330 -2.57 -24.54 -14.40
C THR A 330 -3.45 -25.43 -15.26
N LEU A 331 -3.45 -25.13 -16.55
CA LEU A 331 -3.99 -26.04 -17.58
C LEU A 331 -3.04 -27.24 -17.76
N PRO A 332 -3.57 -28.40 -18.21
CA PRO A 332 -2.72 -29.54 -18.60
C PRO A 332 -1.75 -29.14 -19.71
N GLU A 333 -0.52 -29.68 -19.68
CA GLU A 333 0.56 -29.36 -20.62
C GLU A 333 0.17 -29.52 -22.10
N TRP A 334 -0.71 -30.50 -22.41
CA TRP A 334 -1.17 -30.76 -23.76
C TRP A 334 -2.15 -29.70 -24.31
N MET A 335 -2.69 -28.81 -23.48
CA MET A 335 -3.52 -27.68 -23.87
C MET A 335 -2.71 -26.39 -24.08
N VAL A 336 -1.45 -26.40 -23.67
CA VAL A 336 -0.52 -25.27 -23.86
C VAL A 336 0.22 -25.54 -25.16
N GLU A 337 -0.12 -24.83 -26.24
CA GLU A 337 0.58 -24.98 -27.51
C GLU A 337 2.07 -24.71 -27.33
N PRO A 338 2.96 -25.60 -27.83
CA PRO A 338 4.39 -25.36 -27.76
C PRO A 338 4.73 -24.15 -28.66
N GLY A 339 5.12 -23.04 -28.06
CA GLY A 339 5.71 -21.90 -28.78
C GLY A 339 4.88 -20.61 -28.86
N GLN A 340 3.87 -20.45 -28.05
CA GLN A 340 3.20 -19.13 -27.89
C GLN A 340 3.50 -18.47 -26.55
#